data_e52df45676dd942badc9e24bb8a9a418
#
_entry.id   e52df45676dd942badc9e24bb8a9a418
#
_cell.length_a   1.000
_cell.length_b   1.000
_cell.length_c   1.000
_cell.angle_alpha   90.00
_cell.angle_beta   90.00
_cell.angle_gamma   90.00
#
_symmetry.space_group_name_H-M   'P 1'
#
loop_
_entity.id
_entity.type
_entity.pdbx_description
1 polymer ?
#
loop_
_entity_poly.entity_id
_entity_poly.type
_entity_poly.pdbx_seq_one_letter_code
_entity_poly.pdbx_strand_id
1 'polypeptide(L)'
;MLREVWLNIRIEKIDNHEDVTVKALLDSSTMGMFMDKRIAAKHGFMLQKLERPIMVRNVDGTNNSGGAITHQVEVNVYYKGHVERMRMDVCDLGKTEVILGMPWL
;
A
#
# COMPACT_ATOMS: atom_id res chain seq x y z
N MET A 1 -1.03 2.91 24.36
CA MET A 1 -0.57 3.87 23.36
C MET A 1 -0.09 3.13 22.12
N LEU A 2 -0.63 3.49 20.98
CA LEU A 2 -0.19 2.90 19.71
C LEU A 2 1.12 3.55 19.29
N ARG A 3 2.11 2.72 19.00
CA ARG A 3 3.38 3.21 18.46
C ARG A 3 3.39 3.03 16.97
N GLU A 4 3.91 4.01 16.27
CA GLU A 4 4.20 3.87 14.86
C GLU A 4 5.47 3.03 14.72
N VAL A 5 5.38 1.98 13.92
CA VAL A 5 6.52 1.13 13.61
C VAL A 5 6.80 1.27 12.12
N TRP A 6 8.01 1.64 11.79
CA TRP A 6 8.43 1.84 10.41
C TRP A 6 9.43 0.77 10.01
N LEU A 7 9.25 0.19 8.84
CA LEU A 7 10.13 -0.84 8.30
C LEU A 7 10.61 -0.44 6.92
N ASN A 8 11.85 -0.80 6.63
CA ASN A 8 12.33 -0.76 5.24
C ASN A 8 12.04 -2.11 4.63
N ILE A 9 11.23 -2.13 3.59
CA ILE A 9 10.89 -3.35 2.88
C ILE A 9 11.29 -3.24 1.43
N ARG A 10 11.50 -4.39 0.80
CA ARG A 10 11.79 -4.44 -0.62
C ARG A 10 10.53 -4.93 -1.33
N ILE A 11 10.12 -4.20 -2.34
CA ILE A 11 8.95 -4.54 -3.16
C ILE A 11 9.43 -4.86 -4.55
N GLU A 12 9.07 -6.04 -5.04
CA GLU A 12 9.42 -6.47 -6.38
C GLU A 12 8.22 -6.38 -7.29
N LYS A 13 8.41 -5.78 -8.46
CA LYS A 13 7.38 -5.76 -9.50
C LYS A 13 7.19 -7.14 -10.08
N ILE A 14 5.94 -7.51 -10.36
CA ILE A 14 5.61 -8.83 -10.90
C ILE A 14 6.04 -8.94 -12.37
N ASP A 15 5.91 -7.86 -13.13
CA ASP A 15 6.10 -7.90 -14.59
C ASP A 15 7.56 -7.99 -15.01
N ASN A 16 8.47 -7.26 -14.37
CA ASN A 16 9.87 -7.21 -14.81
C ASN A 16 10.87 -7.57 -13.70
N HIS A 17 10.39 -7.93 -12.51
CA HIS A 17 11.21 -8.31 -11.35
C HIS A 17 12.14 -7.21 -10.83
N GLU A 18 11.92 -5.97 -11.24
CA GLU A 18 12.63 -4.85 -10.64
C GLU A 18 12.18 -4.67 -9.20
N ASP A 19 13.11 -4.39 -8.30
CA ASP A 19 12.75 -4.16 -6.92
C ASP A 19 13.06 -2.73 -6.47
N VAL A 20 12.32 -2.31 -5.47
CA VAL A 20 12.39 -0.95 -4.93
C VAL A 20 12.32 -1.07 -3.42
N THR A 21 13.21 -0.38 -2.73
CA THR A 21 13.14 -0.30 -1.27
C THR A 21 12.24 0.87 -0.88
N VAL A 22 11.25 0.59 -0.05
CA VAL A 22 10.32 1.60 0.43
C VAL A 22 10.23 1.54 1.94
N LYS A 23 9.78 2.64 2.52
CA LYS A 23 9.53 2.74 3.95
C LYS A 23 8.05 2.45 4.20
N ALA A 24 7.78 1.43 4.99
CA ALA A 24 6.42 1.01 5.29
C ALA A 24 6.06 1.31 6.73
N LEU A 25 4.85 1.80 6.93
CA LEU A 25 4.27 1.98 8.25
C LEU A 25 3.44 0.74 8.59
N LEU A 26 3.73 0.12 9.74
CA LEU A 26 2.88 -0.94 10.26
C LEU A 26 1.75 -0.31 11.07
N ASP A 27 0.52 -0.61 10.69
CA ASP A 27 -0.66 -0.04 11.34
C ASP A 27 -1.65 -1.15 11.66
N SER A 28 -1.68 -1.55 12.93
CA SER A 28 -2.57 -2.63 13.38
C SER A 28 -4.05 -2.25 13.37
N SER A 29 -4.36 -0.97 13.28
CA SER A 29 -5.75 -0.50 13.19
C SER A 29 -6.28 -0.53 11.77
N THR A 30 -5.43 -0.77 10.79
CA THR A 30 -5.78 -0.77 9.37
C THR A 30 -6.00 -2.20 8.88
N MET A 31 -7.06 -2.40 8.11
CA MET A 31 -7.36 -3.69 7.49
C MET A 31 -6.98 -3.63 6.02
N GLY A 32 -5.78 -4.05 5.69
CA GLY A 32 -5.33 -4.09 4.31
C GLY A 32 -3.95 -3.49 4.12
N MET A 33 -3.51 -3.46 2.88
CA MET A 33 -2.22 -2.93 2.48
C MET A 33 -2.42 -1.82 1.46
N PHE A 34 -1.63 -0.75 1.58
CA PHE A 34 -1.80 0.44 0.75
C PHE A 34 -0.46 0.94 0.23
N MET A 35 -0.44 1.41 -1.01
CA MET A 35 0.71 2.07 -1.61
C MET A 35 0.31 3.48 -2.03
N ASP A 36 1.17 4.44 -1.74
CA ASP A 36 0.93 5.82 -2.17
C ASP A 36 0.98 5.92 -3.70
N LYS A 37 0.03 6.64 -4.27
CA LYS A 37 -0.09 6.78 -5.72
C LYS A 37 1.15 7.40 -6.36
N ARG A 38 1.86 8.29 -5.65
CA ARG A 38 3.07 8.91 -6.16
C ARG A 38 4.23 7.94 -6.22
N ILE A 39 4.31 7.03 -5.24
CA ILE A 39 5.31 5.96 -5.25
C ILE A 39 5.05 5.00 -6.41
N ALA A 40 3.80 4.65 -6.63
CA ALA A 40 3.45 3.79 -7.75
C ALA A 40 3.83 4.42 -9.10
N ALA A 41 3.56 5.71 -9.27
CA ALA A 41 3.89 6.42 -10.49
C ALA A 41 5.40 6.60 -10.65
N LYS A 42 6.09 6.99 -9.58
CA LYS A 42 7.52 7.25 -9.60
C LYS A 42 8.33 6.03 -10.06
N HIS A 43 7.93 4.86 -9.60
CA HIS A 43 8.65 3.62 -9.88
C HIS A 43 8.04 2.81 -11.02
N GLY A 44 6.98 3.33 -11.65
CA GLY A 44 6.39 2.67 -12.82
C GLY A 44 5.69 1.36 -12.53
N PHE A 45 5.06 1.23 -11.37
CA PHE A 45 4.29 0.03 -11.07
C PHE A 45 3.08 -0.10 -12.01
N MET A 46 2.82 -1.33 -12.45
CA MET A 46 1.67 -1.60 -13.31
C MET A 46 0.42 -1.73 -12.44
N LEU A 47 -0.51 -0.78 -12.60
CA LEU A 47 -1.72 -0.73 -11.81
C LEU A 47 -2.85 -1.49 -12.50
N GLN A 48 -3.70 -2.12 -11.69
CA GLN A 48 -4.89 -2.81 -12.16
C GLN A 48 -6.11 -2.02 -11.70
N LYS A 49 -6.99 -1.73 -12.65
CA LYS A 49 -8.22 -1.01 -12.32
C LYS A 49 -9.21 -1.97 -11.65
N LEU A 50 -9.80 -1.51 -10.55
CA LEU A 50 -10.81 -2.29 -9.85
C LEU A 50 -12.13 -2.25 -10.60
N GLU A 51 -12.87 -3.37 -10.60
CA GLU A 51 -14.21 -3.40 -11.17
C GLU A 51 -15.15 -2.46 -10.41
N ARG A 52 -14.99 -2.40 -9.08
CA ARG A 52 -15.78 -1.53 -8.22
C ARG A 52 -14.86 -0.68 -7.38
N PRO A 53 -15.00 0.64 -7.46
CA PRO A 53 -14.21 1.51 -6.58
C PRO A 53 -14.53 1.27 -5.11
N ILE A 54 -13.49 1.41 -4.28
CA ILE A 54 -13.64 1.29 -2.83
C ILE A 54 -13.71 2.70 -2.26
N MET A 55 -14.82 3.01 -1.59
CA MET A 55 -14.99 4.31 -0.94
C MET A 55 -14.28 4.32 0.40
N VAL A 56 -13.44 5.32 0.60
CA VAL A 56 -12.70 5.50 1.85
C VAL A 56 -13.37 6.61 2.65
N ARG A 57 -13.65 6.32 3.92
CA ARG A 57 -14.24 7.30 4.83
C ARG A 57 -13.22 7.71 5.88
N ASN A 58 -13.28 8.98 6.26
CA ASN A 58 -12.50 9.48 7.37
C ASN A 58 -13.05 8.96 8.69
N VAL A 59 -12.26 9.11 9.74
CA VAL A 59 -12.63 8.68 11.10
C VAL A 59 -13.94 9.32 11.56
N ASP A 60 -14.21 10.55 11.13
CA ASP A 60 -15.42 11.28 11.50
C ASP A 60 -16.65 10.90 10.65
N GLY A 61 -16.52 9.92 9.78
CA GLY A 61 -17.62 9.45 8.94
C GLY A 61 -17.80 10.21 7.63
N THR A 62 -17.01 11.25 7.38
CA THR A 62 -17.06 11.95 6.11
C THR A 62 -16.28 11.20 5.04
N ASN A 63 -16.60 11.43 3.77
CA ASN A 63 -15.85 10.85 2.69
C ASN A 63 -14.47 11.49 2.60
N ASN A 64 -13.47 10.66 2.26
CA ASN A 64 -12.13 11.17 2.01
C ASN A 64 -12.17 12.11 0.80
N SER A 65 -11.55 13.28 0.93
CA SER A 65 -11.47 14.25 -0.16
C SER A 65 -10.72 13.69 -1.38
N GLY A 66 -9.89 12.67 -1.21
CA GLY A 66 -9.20 12.00 -2.30
C GLY A 66 -10.08 11.08 -3.12
N GLY A 67 -11.34 10.87 -2.70
CA GLY A 67 -12.29 10.07 -3.43
C GLY A 67 -12.14 8.57 -3.19
N ALA A 68 -12.47 7.79 -4.19
CA ALA A 68 -12.48 6.33 -4.10
C ALA A 68 -11.13 5.76 -4.52
N ILE A 69 -10.83 4.57 -3.98
CA ILE A 69 -9.72 3.76 -4.46
C ILE A 69 -10.18 3.07 -5.74
N THR A 70 -9.50 3.32 -6.84
CA THR A 70 -9.89 2.79 -8.14
C THR A 70 -8.89 1.78 -8.71
N HIS A 71 -7.70 1.71 -8.12
CA HIS A 71 -6.62 0.86 -8.64
C HIS A 71 -5.93 0.11 -7.52
N GLN A 72 -5.41 -1.07 -7.89
CA GLN A 72 -4.56 -1.88 -7.04
C GLN A 72 -3.27 -2.20 -7.77
N VAL A 73 -2.25 -2.60 -7.02
CA VAL A 73 -1.00 -3.10 -7.57
C VAL A 73 -0.68 -4.43 -6.91
N GLU A 74 -0.24 -5.39 -7.71
CA GLU A 74 0.21 -6.69 -7.20
C GLU A 74 1.73 -6.70 -7.16
N VAL A 75 2.29 -7.08 -6.03
CA VAL A 75 3.72 -7.03 -5.79
C VAL A 75 4.17 -8.22 -4.95
N ASN A 76 5.47 -8.50 -4.99
CA ASN A 76 6.10 -9.37 -4.01
C ASN A 76 6.78 -8.51 -2.97
N VAL A 77 6.49 -8.76 -1.70
CA VAL A 77 7.08 -8.03 -0.59
C VAL A 77 8.11 -8.92 0.08
N TYR A 78 9.34 -8.40 0.21
CA TYR A 78 10.45 -9.11 0.86
C TYR A 78 10.75 -8.42 2.19
N TYR A 79 10.78 -9.20 3.24
CA TYR A 79 11.15 -8.71 4.56
C TYR A 79 11.80 -9.85 5.36
N LYS A 80 13.02 -9.65 5.81
CA LYS A 80 13.77 -10.60 6.67
C LYS A 80 13.67 -12.04 6.19
N GLY A 81 13.97 -12.27 4.92
CA GLY A 81 13.99 -13.62 4.35
C GLY A 81 12.62 -14.18 3.99
N HIS A 82 11.55 -13.46 4.27
CA HIS A 82 10.21 -13.85 3.85
C HIS A 82 9.84 -13.11 2.58
N VAL A 83 9.12 -13.79 1.70
CA VAL A 83 8.51 -13.17 0.54
C VAL A 83 7.04 -13.51 0.51
N GLU A 84 6.22 -12.50 0.24
CA GLU A 84 4.78 -12.69 0.15
C GLU A 84 4.23 -11.88 -1.01
N ARG A 85 3.44 -12.54 -1.84
CA ARG A 85 2.75 -11.86 -2.94
C ARG A 85 1.46 -11.26 -2.38
N MET A 86 1.23 -9.97 -2.67
CA MET A 86 0.06 -9.30 -2.14
C MET A 86 -0.42 -8.21 -3.07
N ARG A 87 -1.65 -7.80 -2.87
CA ARG A 87 -2.25 -6.67 -3.55
C ARG A 87 -2.34 -5.51 -2.60
N MET A 88 -1.93 -4.33 -3.09
CA MET A 88 -2.02 -3.10 -2.32
C MET A 88 -2.98 -2.16 -3.02
N ASP A 89 -3.87 -1.54 -2.24
CA ASP A 89 -4.71 -0.48 -2.76
C ASP A 89 -3.87 0.77 -2.98
N VAL A 90 -4.06 1.42 -4.12
CA VAL A 90 -3.29 2.61 -4.48
C VAL A 90 -4.14 3.84 -4.20
N CYS A 91 -3.63 4.70 -3.34
CA CYS A 91 -4.34 5.90 -2.93
C CYS A 91 -3.36 6.96 -2.43
N ASP A 92 -3.89 8.11 -2.03
CA ASP A 92 -3.06 9.18 -1.50
C ASP A 92 -2.80 8.93 -0.01
N LEU A 93 -1.56 8.63 0.32
CA LEU A 93 -1.13 8.38 1.70
C LEU A 93 -0.37 9.57 2.30
N GLY A 94 -0.40 10.71 1.64
CA GLY A 94 0.33 11.87 2.11
C GLY A 94 1.84 11.65 2.01
N LYS A 95 2.52 11.64 3.15
CA LYS A 95 3.98 11.45 3.17
C LYS A 95 4.40 10.00 3.37
N THR A 96 3.44 9.10 3.55
CA THR A 96 3.72 7.68 3.78
C THR A 96 3.79 6.96 2.44
N GLU A 97 4.81 6.13 2.27
CA GLU A 97 5.00 5.40 1.01
C GLU A 97 4.12 4.16 0.92
N VAL A 98 4.12 3.36 1.98
CA VAL A 98 3.37 2.11 2.06
C VAL A 98 2.82 1.95 3.47
N ILE A 99 1.60 1.43 3.58
CA ILE A 99 1.01 1.04 4.86
C ILE A 99 0.73 -0.46 4.81
N LEU A 100 1.22 -1.18 5.80
CA LEU A 100 0.95 -2.60 5.98
C LEU A 100 0.08 -2.76 7.21
N GLY A 101 -1.13 -3.23 7.00
CA GLY A 101 -2.07 -3.46 8.07
C GLY A 101 -2.29 -4.93 8.35
N MET A 102 -3.38 -5.23 9.03
CA MET A 102 -3.84 -6.61 9.14
C MET A 102 -4.31 -7.06 7.76
N PRO A 103 -4.13 -8.28 7.35
CA PRO A 103 -3.61 -9.44 8.08
C PRO A 103 -2.10 -9.67 7.98
N TRP A 104 -1.33 -8.73 7.40
CA TRP A 104 0.12 -8.95 7.24
C TRP A 104 0.82 -9.06 8.59
N LEU A 105 0.31 -8.35 9.57
CA LEU A 105 0.82 -8.41 10.92
C LEU A 105 0.33 -9.70 11.60
#